data_2f122ba9d9d97bde96941a0188dc544e
#
_entry.id   2f122ba9d9d97bde96941a0188dc544e
#
_cell.length_a   1.000
_cell.length_b   1.000
_cell.length_c   1.000
_cell.angle_alpha   90.00
_cell.angle_beta   90.00
_cell.angle_gamma   90.00
#
_symmetry.space_group_name_H-M   'P 1'
#
loop_
_entity.id
_entity.type
_entity.pdbx_description
1 polymer ?
#
loop_
_entity_poly.entity_id
_entity_poly.type
_entity_poly.pdbx_seq_one_letter_code
_entity_poly.pdbx_strand_id
1 'polypeptide(L)'
;MVLSDEWKELKKPAIAEEHANITSIIMDGYFWSNADKVLRITKPMYIMLRFSDSDKAVIGEAYQQMDMMLGCLQDTLADDIDIKNIIQQIVVQRWSKIKIPLHCLAYLLVPKYYTNTWLMKPAPGGVNRKKPNYDKEVQDGYLAAIDKMFPISEEAAVIRHQISDFVSNGGSFACPQAIADRARMSAKQWWGLYGGGAPELCILAMRVLSQSVNSTCAERCWSIYSYIHSVKRNKLGSDRAEKLVYVHYNQRLLARQRADYEIQYRNWDVNPEENNIEESIEIIEARERHTISDNEVDYFTTQTPAVLHPPLHLHLHLHHHLQVHKNMKHLHKCEFRVLVRNTRSKRGQ
;
A
#
# COMPACT_ATOMS: atom_id res chain seq x y z
N MET A 1 9.32 -18.52 31.86
CA MET A 1 10.51 -18.89 31.06
C MET A 1 11.78 -18.85 31.91
N VAL A 2 12.37 -17.73 32.27
CA VAL A 2 13.65 -17.67 33.03
C VAL A 2 13.60 -18.23 34.45
N LEU A 3 12.44 -18.48 35.01
CA LEU A 3 12.24 -19.15 36.30
C LEU A 3 12.01 -20.66 36.16
N SER A 4 11.86 -21.19 34.94
CA SER A 4 11.67 -22.63 34.70
C SER A 4 12.94 -23.42 34.93
N ASP A 5 12.78 -24.69 35.26
CA ASP A 5 13.93 -25.58 35.49
C ASP A 5 14.70 -25.85 34.20
N GLU A 6 13.99 -25.91 33.04
CA GLU A 6 14.62 -26.03 31.72
C GLU A 6 15.57 -24.83 31.44
N TRP A 7 15.22 -23.60 31.83
CA TRP A 7 16.12 -22.46 31.68
C TRP A 7 17.36 -22.58 32.55
N LYS A 8 17.20 -23.06 33.80
CA LYS A 8 18.30 -23.26 34.74
C LYS A 8 19.26 -24.34 34.27
N GLU A 9 18.74 -25.41 33.65
CA GLU A 9 19.55 -26.51 33.07
C GLU A 9 20.41 -26.07 31.89
N LEU A 10 20.04 -25.01 31.18
CA LEU A 10 20.84 -24.43 30.10
C LEU A 10 22.14 -23.77 30.61
N LYS A 11 22.27 -23.52 31.92
CA LYS A 11 23.44 -22.92 32.54
C LYS A 11 24.60 -23.88 32.59
N LYS A 12 25.35 -24.01 31.49
CA LYS A 12 26.60 -24.77 31.42
C LYS A 12 27.80 -23.87 31.81
N PRO A 13 28.89 -24.41 32.39
CA PRO A 13 30.05 -23.62 32.79
C PRO A 13 30.63 -22.77 31.67
N ALA A 14 30.64 -23.27 30.45
CA ALA A 14 31.19 -22.55 29.28
C ALA A 14 30.37 -21.32 28.83
N ILE A 15 29.11 -21.22 29.23
CA ILE A 15 28.19 -20.12 28.82
C ILE A 15 27.50 -19.48 30.03
N ALA A 16 28.07 -19.62 31.23
CA ALA A 16 27.45 -19.19 32.47
C ALA A 16 27.31 -17.64 32.55
N GLU A 17 28.25 -16.91 32.00
CA GLU A 17 28.25 -15.47 31.95
C GLU A 17 27.17 -14.96 30.98
N GLU A 18 27.10 -15.51 29.77
CA GLU A 18 26.08 -15.18 28.79
C GLU A 18 24.68 -15.52 29.28
N HIS A 19 24.53 -16.69 29.94
CA HIS A 19 23.26 -17.08 30.54
C HIS A 19 22.82 -16.09 31.63
N ALA A 20 23.73 -15.63 32.48
CA ALA A 20 23.46 -14.63 33.52
C ALA A 20 23.08 -13.26 32.89
N ASN A 21 23.78 -12.84 31.85
CA ASN A 21 23.49 -11.59 31.12
C ASN A 21 22.11 -11.64 30.46
N ILE A 22 21.77 -12.73 29.75
CA ILE A 22 20.46 -12.91 29.14
C ILE A 22 19.36 -12.92 30.19
N THR A 23 19.57 -13.65 31.30
CA THR A 23 18.61 -13.67 32.42
C THR A 23 18.37 -12.27 32.97
N SER A 24 19.45 -11.49 33.16
CA SER A 24 19.36 -10.09 33.65
C SER A 24 18.54 -9.22 32.69
N ILE A 25 18.77 -9.31 31.37
CA ILE A 25 18.01 -8.54 30.37
C ILE A 25 16.53 -8.95 30.36
N ILE A 26 16.24 -10.25 30.42
CA ILE A 26 14.85 -10.76 30.42
C ILE A 26 14.11 -10.32 31.70
N MET A 27 14.80 -10.19 32.82
CA MET A 27 14.23 -9.74 34.09
C MET A 27 14.21 -8.23 34.26
N ASP A 28 14.83 -7.49 33.34
CA ASP A 28 14.89 -6.02 33.43
C ASP A 28 13.56 -5.38 32.96
N GLY A 29 12.79 -4.88 33.91
CA GLY A 29 11.54 -4.17 33.64
C GLY A 29 11.73 -2.91 32.78
N TYR A 30 12.87 -2.24 32.86
CA TYR A 30 13.19 -1.06 32.06
C TYR A 30 13.37 -1.44 30.57
N PHE A 31 14.05 -2.54 30.31
CA PHE A 31 14.19 -3.09 28.94
C PHE A 31 12.81 -3.32 28.30
N TRP A 32 11.92 -4.01 29.00
CA TRP A 32 10.58 -4.32 28.47
C TRP A 32 9.70 -3.09 28.31
N SER A 33 9.79 -2.14 29.22
CA SER A 33 9.07 -0.86 29.10
C SER A 33 9.50 -0.08 27.85
N ASN A 34 10.81 -0.04 27.55
CA ASN A 34 11.30 0.59 26.33
C ASN A 34 10.93 -0.20 25.08
N ALA A 35 10.98 -1.52 25.11
CA ALA A 35 10.56 -2.37 24.00
C ALA A 35 9.07 -2.14 23.67
N ASP A 36 8.20 -2.12 24.68
CA ASP A 36 6.77 -1.82 24.51
C ASP A 36 6.55 -0.42 23.92
N LYS A 37 7.30 0.59 24.39
CA LYS A 37 7.24 1.94 23.82
C LYS A 37 7.60 1.95 22.32
N VAL A 38 8.68 1.27 21.94
CA VAL A 38 9.09 1.16 20.53
C VAL A 38 8.02 0.44 19.71
N LEU A 39 7.48 -0.66 20.21
CA LEU A 39 6.41 -1.41 19.53
C LEU A 39 5.16 -0.55 19.32
N ARG A 40 4.72 0.19 20.32
CA ARG A 40 3.56 1.09 20.21
C ARG A 40 3.77 2.19 19.18
N ILE A 41 4.98 2.75 19.07
CA ILE A 41 5.33 3.76 18.06
C ILE A 41 5.39 3.15 16.66
N THR A 42 6.01 1.98 16.51
CA THR A 42 6.24 1.37 15.20
C THR A 42 5.00 0.68 14.61
N LYS A 43 4.06 0.25 15.45
CA LYS A 43 2.85 -0.47 15.06
C LYS A 43 1.98 0.28 14.02
N PRO A 44 1.60 1.56 14.20
CA PRO A 44 0.86 2.31 13.17
C PRO A 44 1.63 2.43 11.86
N MET A 45 2.96 2.57 11.93
CA MET A 45 3.82 2.62 10.74
C MET A 45 3.85 1.28 10.01
N TYR A 46 3.94 0.18 10.76
CA TYR A 46 3.88 -1.18 10.19
C TYR A 46 2.55 -1.46 9.50
N ILE A 47 1.43 -1.04 10.10
CA ILE A 47 0.09 -1.15 9.48
C ILE A 47 0.04 -0.39 8.15
N MET A 48 0.56 0.85 8.12
CA MET A 48 0.63 1.64 6.89
C MET A 48 1.53 0.99 5.82
N LEU A 49 2.67 0.42 6.21
CA LEU A 49 3.56 -0.31 5.29
C LEU A 49 2.84 -1.54 4.71
N ARG A 50 2.20 -2.36 5.54
CA ARG A 50 1.43 -3.53 5.06
C ARG A 50 0.34 -3.14 4.09
N PHE A 51 -0.38 -2.07 4.40
CA PHE A 51 -1.42 -1.54 3.52
C PHE A 51 -0.85 -1.12 2.16
N SER A 52 0.23 -0.33 2.14
CA SER A 52 0.84 0.17 0.91
C SER A 52 1.52 -0.92 0.10
N ASP A 53 2.02 -1.98 0.74
CA ASP A 53 2.67 -3.11 0.07
C ASP A 53 1.70 -4.19 -0.43
N SER A 54 0.40 -3.99 -0.24
CA SER A 54 -0.59 -4.91 -0.77
C SER A 54 -0.62 -4.90 -2.31
N ASP A 55 -0.97 -6.03 -2.93
CA ASP A 55 -1.20 -6.11 -4.38
C ASP A 55 -2.56 -5.52 -4.81
N LYS A 56 -3.27 -4.88 -3.88
CA LYS A 56 -4.59 -4.28 -4.11
C LYS A 56 -4.43 -2.86 -4.68
N ALA A 57 -5.42 -2.43 -5.44
CA ALA A 57 -5.53 -1.07 -5.93
C ALA A 57 -6.09 -0.16 -4.81
N VAL A 58 -5.21 0.30 -3.93
CA VAL A 58 -5.59 1.00 -2.68
C VAL A 58 -5.18 2.48 -2.66
N ILE A 59 -4.75 3.04 -3.77
CA ILE A 59 -4.29 4.44 -3.84
C ILE A 59 -5.33 5.44 -3.33
N GLY A 60 -6.62 5.17 -3.54
CA GLY A 60 -7.71 6.02 -3.05
C GLY A 60 -7.83 6.10 -1.53
N GLU A 61 -7.20 5.18 -0.82
CA GLU A 61 -7.23 5.10 0.64
C GLU A 61 -5.91 5.55 1.28
N ALA A 62 -4.84 5.70 0.50
CA ALA A 62 -3.50 5.98 0.99
C ALA A 62 -3.43 7.27 1.84
N TYR A 63 -4.11 8.34 1.40
CA TYR A 63 -4.17 9.60 2.14
C TYR A 63 -4.83 9.40 3.52
N GLN A 64 -5.98 8.73 3.54
CA GLN A 64 -6.68 8.44 4.81
C GLN A 64 -5.88 7.53 5.74
N GLN A 65 -5.22 6.52 5.21
CA GLN A 65 -4.38 5.63 6.02
C GLN A 65 -3.20 6.38 6.65
N MET A 66 -2.69 7.38 5.95
CA MET A 66 -1.67 8.26 6.49
C MET A 66 -2.20 9.12 7.65
N ASP A 67 -3.41 9.70 7.50
CA ASP A 67 -4.07 10.44 8.57
C ASP A 67 -4.35 9.54 9.78
N MET A 68 -4.81 8.31 9.55
CA MET A 68 -5.05 7.32 10.60
C MET A 68 -3.76 6.97 11.35
N MET A 69 -2.66 6.78 10.63
CA MET A 69 -1.35 6.51 11.24
C MET A 69 -0.89 7.68 12.12
N LEU A 70 -1.01 8.91 11.62
CA LEU A 70 -0.66 10.12 12.38
C LEU A 70 -1.53 10.27 13.64
N GLY A 71 -2.83 10.04 13.53
CA GLY A 71 -3.75 10.06 14.65
C GLY A 71 -3.43 8.99 15.71
N CYS A 72 -3.15 7.76 15.28
CA CYS A 72 -2.72 6.69 16.19
C CYS A 72 -1.42 7.02 16.92
N LEU A 73 -0.45 7.63 16.25
CA LEU A 73 0.79 8.09 16.86
C LEU A 73 0.53 9.19 17.89
N GLN A 74 -0.39 10.10 17.60
CA GLN A 74 -0.80 11.17 18.50
C GLN A 74 -1.41 10.62 19.79
N ASP A 75 -2.31 9.63 19.69
CA ASP A 75 -2.94 8.98 20.82
C ASP A 75 -1.93 8.17 21.64
N THR A 76 -1.08 7.39 20.95
CA THR A 76 -0.08 6.53 21.59
C THR A 76 0.96 7.31 22.40
N LEU A 77 1.30 8.51 21.94
CA LEU A 77 2.32 9.38 22.51
C LEU A 77 1.73 10.58 23.26
N ALA A 78 0.49 10.48 23.72
CA ALA A 78 -0.17 11.58 24.44
C ALA A 78 0.61 12.04 25.67
N ASP A 79 1.22 11.09 26.38
CA ASP A 79 1.97 11.34 27.62
C ASP A 79 3.44 11.75 27.40
N ASP A 80 3.97 11.67 26.16
CA ASP A 80 5.36 11.98 25.82
C ASP A 80 5.42 13.01 24.69
N ILE A 81 5.23 14.27 25.07
CA ILE A 81 5.07 15.39 24.12
C ILE A 81 6.34 15.58 23.27
N ASP A 82 7.53 15.41 23.83
CA ASP A 82 8.78 15.64 23.10
C ASP A 82 8.98 14.58 22.02
N ILE A 83 8.83 13.31 22.37
CA ILE A 83 8.93 12.22 21.40
C ILE A 83 7.82 12.32 20.36
N LYS A 84 6.59 12.66 20.76
CA LYS A 84 5.47 12.90 19.86
C LYS A 84 5.81 13.93 18.80
N ASN A 85 6.29 15.09 19.19
CA ASN A 85 6.62 16.17 18.27
C ASN A 85 7.72 15.76 17.28
N ILE A 86 8.78 15.10 17.76
CA ILE A 86 9.87 14.62 16.91
C ILE A 86 9.35 13.61 15.88
N ILE A 87 8.57 12.61 16.31
CA ILE A 87 8.07 11.55 15.44
C ILE A 87 7.08 12.12 14.42
N GLN A 88 6.14 12.97 14.85
CA GLN A 88 5.20 13.61 13.94
C GLN A 88 5.93 14.45 12.90
N GLN A 89 6.93 15.23 13.31
CA GLN A 89 7.74 16.01 12.37
C GLN A 89 8.44 15.13 11.32
N ILE A 90 9.06 14.04 11.76
CA ILE A 90 9.72 13.08 10.84
C ILE A 90 8.70 12.50 9.85
N VAL A 91 7.55 12.04 10.33
CA VAL A 91 6.52 11.41 9.52
C VAL A 91 5.94 12.41 8.50
N VAL A 92 5.60 13.64 8.94
CA VAL A 92 5.09 14.69 8.05
C VAL A 92 6.12 15.08 6.99
N GLN A 93 7.40 15.23 7.37
CA GLN A 93 8.47 15.50 6.41
C GLN A 93 8.64 14.37 5.38
N ARG A 94 8.50 13.12 5.79
CA ARG A 94 8.53 11.98 4.86
C ARG A 94 7.32 11.98 3.94
N TRP A 95 6.12 12.19 4.50
CA TRP A 95 4.89 12.28 3.71
C TRP A 95 4.96 13.37 2.65
N SER A 96 5.42 14.57 2.99
CA SER A 96 5.55 15.66 2.03
C SER A 96 6.49 15.37 0.85
N LYS A 97 7.45 14.44 1.03
CA LYS A 97 8.37 14.00 -0.04
C LYS A 97 7.80 12.92 -0.93
N ILE A 98 6.97 12.02 -0.38
CA ILE A 98 6.39 10.88 -1.13
C ILE A 98 4.99 11.16 -1.66
N LYS A 99 4.28 12.11 -1.05
CA LYS A 99 2.97 12.52 -1.52
C LYS A 99 3.07 13.19 -2.89
N ILE A 100 2.30 12.69 -3.83
CA ILE A 100 2.16 13.27 -5.16
C ILE A 100 0.72 13.72 -5.39
N PRO A 101 0.47 14.67 -6.31
CA PRO A 101 -0.88 15.15 -6.64
C PRO A 101 -1.91 14.05 -6.90
N LEU A 102 -1.46 12.90 -7.44
CA LEU A 102 -2.31 11.76 -7.72
C LEU A 102 -2.94 11.14 -6.46
N HIS A 103 -2.25 11.17 -5.31
CA HIS A 103 -2.81 10.69 -4.05
C HIS A 103 -4.02 11.53 -3.61
N CYS A 104 -3.94 12.86 -3.78
CA CYS A 104 -5.03 13.78 -3.46
C CYS A 104 -6.23 13.57 -4.40
N LEU A 105 -5.97 13.41 -5.71
CA LEU A 105 -7.01 13.11 -6.68
C LEU A 105 -7.66 11.75 -6.40
N ALA A 106 -6.87 10.72 -6.11
CA ALA A 106 -7.39 9.40 -5.77
C ALA A 106 -8.29 9.44 -4.52
N TYR A 107 -7.85 10.15 -3.47
CA TYR A 107 -8.63 10.33 -2.24
C TYR A 107 -9.95 11.07 -2.50
N LEU A 108 -9.93 12.14 -3.31
CA LEU A 108 -11.12 12.86 -3.73
C LEU A 108 -12.16 11.97 -4.41
N LEU A 109 -11.71 11.02 -5.24
CA LEU A 109 -12.57 10.19 -6.08
C LEU A 109 -13.19 8.98 -5.34
N VAL A 110 -12.96 8.81 -4.04
CA VAL A 110 -13.55 7.72 -3.25
C VAL A 110 -14.91 8.13 -2.69
N PRO A 111 -16.03 7.50 -3.14
CA PRO A 111 -17.38 7.92 -2.77
C PRO A 111 -17.67 7.83 -1.28
N LYS A 112 -17.12 6.84 -0.57
CA LYS A 112 -17.38 6.60 0.87
C LYS A 112 -17.05 7.80 1.75
N TYR A 113 -16.07 8.64 1.36
CA TYR A 113 -15.63 9.79 2.14
C TYR A 113 -16.61 10.98 2.16
N TYR A 114 -17.70 10.88 1.39
CA TYR A 114 -18.77 11.86 1.36
C TYR A 114 -20.01 11.43 2.15
N THR A 115 -19.97 10.27 2.82
CA THR A 115 -21.11 9.72 3.57
C THR A 115 -21.10 10.16 5.01
N ASN A 116 -22.29 10.40 5.59
CA ASN A 116 -22.42 10.74 7.00
C ASN A 116 -21.87 9.61 7.91
N THR A 117 -22.05 8.34 7.52
CA THR A 117 -21.53 7.20 8.27
C THR A 117 -20.00 7.24 8.40
N TRP A 118 -19.29 7.70 7.37
CA TRP A 118 -17.84 7.87 7.45
C TRP A 118 -17.45 9.14 8.21
N LEU A 119 -18.12 10.26 7.96
CA LEU A 119 -17.83 11.56 8.58
C LEU A 119 -18.00 11.54 10.10
N MET A 120 -19.01 10.82 10.59
CA MET A 120 -19.30 10.70 12.03
C MET A 120 -18.49 9.62 12.73
N LYS A 121 -17.79 8.75 12.01
CA LYS A 121 -16.97 7.70 12.60
C LYS A 121 -15.77 8.34 13.33
N PRO A 122 -15.52 8.03 14.61
CA PRO A 122 -14.35 8.53 15.32
C PRO A 122 -13.06 8.25 14.55
N ALA A 123 -12.14 9.20 14.58
CA ALA A 123 -10.80 9.05 14.03
C ALA A 123 -9.77 9.10 15.18
N PRO A 124 -8.67 8.36 15.10
CA PRO A 124 -7.57 8.49 16.04
C PRO A 124 -7.04 9.93 16.08
N GLY A 125 -6.47 10.34 17.21
CA GLY A 125 -5.99 11.69 17.41
C GLY A 125 -7.09 12.73 17.69
N GLY A 126 -8.35 12.29 17.87
CA GLY A 126 -9.48 13.17 18.18
C GLY A 126 -9.86 14.13 17.04
N VAL A 127 -9.38 13.90 15.81
CA VAL A 127 -9.63 14.77 14.68
C VAL A 127 -11.03 14.50 14.08
N ASN A 128 -11.80 15.56 13.85
CA ASN A 128 -13.06 15.45 13.13
C ASN A 128 -12.79 15.23 11.63
N ARG A 129 -13.42 14.19 11.07
CA ARG A 129 -13.33 13.90 9.63
C ARG A 129 -14.04 14.98 8.82
N LYS A 130 -13.48 15.32 7.69
CA LYS A 130 -14.05 16.26 6.73
C LYS A 130 -14.07 15.63 5.33
N LYS A 131 -14.98 16.11 4.48
CA LYS A 131 -15.00 15.67 3.08
C LYS A 131 -13.69 16.06 2.40
N PRO A 132 -13.16 15.23 1.47
CA PRO A 132 -11.89 15.51 0.80
C PRO A 132 -11.79 16.88 0.15
N ASN A 133 -12.87 17.37 -0.45
CA ASN A 133 -12.92 18.68 -1.11
C ASN A 133 -12.87 19.87 -0.13
N TYR A 134 -13.01 19.67 1.18
CA TYR A 134 -12.85 20.71 2.21
C TYR A 134 -11.45 20.71 2.84
N ASP A 135 -10.57 19.84 2.36
CA ASP A 135 -9.18 19.85 2.73
C ASP A 135 -8.36 20.67 1.72
N LYS A 136 -7.69 21.72 2.20
CA LYS A 136 -6.91 22.62 1.34
C LYS A 136 -5.77 21.90 0.63
N GLU A 137 -5.07 21.00 1.34
CA GLU A 137 -3.97 20.23 0.76
C GLU A 137 -4.46 19.27 -0.33
N VAL A 138 -5.60 18.61 -0.09
CA VAL A 138 -6.24 17.74 -1.08
C VAL A 138 -6.70 18.56 -2.27
N GLN A 139 -7.29 19.76 -2.03
CA GLN A 139 -7.76 20.65 -3.09
C GLN A 139 -6.63 21.08 -4.02
N ASP A 140 -5.54 21.59 -3.46
CA ASP A 140 -4.38 22.01 -4.24
C ASP A 140 -3.76 20.83 -5.01
N GLY A 141 -3.71 19.67 -4.36
CA GLY A 141 -3.15 18.45 -4.97
C GLY A 141 -3.99 17.95 -6.15
N TYR A 142 -5.31 17.80 -6.01
CA TYR A 142 -6.11 17.29 -7.12
C TYR A 142 -6.19 18.27 -8.30
N LEU A 143 -6.21 19.57 -8.04
CA LEU A 143 -6.16 20.57 -9.12
C LEU A 143 -4.84 20.46 -9.89
N ALA A 144 -3.71 20.39 -9.19
CA ALA A 144 -2.41 20.17 -9.83
C ALA A 144 -2.34 18.84 -10.61
N ALA A 145 -3.00 17.78 -10.14
CA ALA A 145 -3.08 16.52 -10.87
C ALA A 145 -3.87 16.67 -12.18
N ILE A 146 -5.01 17.35 -12.13
CA ILE A 146 -5.86 17.58 -13.32
C ILE A 146 -5.11 18.42 -14.36
N ASP A 147 -4.49 19.52 -13.96
CA ASP A 147 -3.75 20.41 -14.87
C ASP A 147 -2.57 19.67 -15.52
N LYS A 148 -1.91 18.78 -14.79
CA LYS A 148 -0.83 17.96 -15.34
C LYS A 148 -1.31 16.87 -16.30
N MET A 149 -2.49 16.30 -16.05
CA MET A 149 -3.05 15.19 -16.85
C MET A 149 -3.80 15.69 -18.07
N PHE A 150 -4.39 16.88 -17.99
CA PHE A 150 -5.21 17.52 -19.01
C PHE A 150 -4.67 18.92 -19.32
N PRO A 151 -3.61 19.03 -20.14
CA PRO A 151 -3.01 20.33 -20.47
C PRO A 151 -3.93 21.21 -21.32
N ILE A 152 -4.98 20.65 -21.93
CA ILE A 152 -5.99 21.39 -22.68
C ILE A 152 -7.03 21.94 -21.69
N SER A 153 -7.18 23.26 -21.64
CA SER A 153 -8.00 23.96 -20.65
C SER A 153 -9.47 23.52 -20.66
N GLU A 154 -10.01 23.26 -21.83
CA GLU A 154 -11.41 22.83 -22.02
C GLU A 154 -11.65 21.44 -21.42
N GLU A 155 -10.75 20.48 -21.65
CA GLU A 155 -10.85 19.11 -21.09
C GLU A 155 -10.75 19.17 -19.56
N ALA A 156 -9.79 19.93 -19.04
CA ALA A 156 -9.64 20.14 -17.61
C ALA A 156 -10.88 20.83 -16.99
N ALA A 157 -11.52 21.75 -17.70
CA ALA A 157 -12.74 22.42 -17.25
C ALA A 157 -13.93 21.43 -17.15
N VAL A 158 -14.10 20.53 -18.13
CA VAL A 158 -15.12 19.47 -18.09
C VAL A 158 -14.94 18.58 -16.87
N ILE A 159 -13.71 18.11 -16.64
CA ILE A 159 -13.38 17.26 -15.46
C ILE A 159 -13.70 17.99 -14.15
N ARG A 160 -13.31 19.27 -14.02
CA ARG A 160 -13.60 20.05 -12.80
C ARG A 160 -15.09 20.24 -12.58
N HIS A 161 -15.88 20.44 -13.66
CA HIS A 161 -17.34 20.53 -13.58
C HIS A 161 -17.94 19.21 -13.08
N GLN A 162 -17.54 18.09 -13.66
CA GLN A 162 -18.01 16.77 -13.25
C GLN A 162 -17.60 16.41 -11.80
N ILE A 163 -16.42 16.86 -11.35
CA ILE A 163 -16.02 16.76 -9.93
C ILE A 163 -16.97 17.58 -9.04
N SER A 164 -17.35 18.79 -9.46
CA SER A 164 -18.30 19.62 -8.73
C SER A 164 -19.64 18.88 -8.53
N ASP A 165 -20.17 18.27 -9.59
CA ASP A 165 -21.39 17.47 -9.50
C ASP A 165 -21.22 16.26 -8.59
N PHE A 166 -20.10 15.54 -8.70
CA PHE A 166 -19.81 14.40 -7.84
C PHE A 166 -19.77 14.77 -6.35
N VAL A 167 -19.04 15.82 -5.96
CA VAL A 167 -18.86 16.19 -4.54
C VAL A 167 -20.13 16.82 -3.94
N SER A 168 -20.96 17.47 -4.75
CA SER A 168 -22.22 18.09 -4.32
C SER A 168 -23.43 17.16 -4.39
N ASN A 169 -23.30 15.93 -4.88
CA ASN A 169 -24.41 15.06 -5.27
C ASN A 169 -25.31 15.72 -6.33
N GLY A 170 -24.72 16.46 -7.27
CA GLY A 170 -25.44 17.11 -8.38
C GLY A 170 -25.57 16.19 -9.60
N GLY A 171 -26.31 16.68 -10.62
CA GLY A 171 -26.46 15.98 -11.89
C GLY A 171 -26.91 14.52 -11.75
N SER A 172 -26.23 13.62 -12.43
CA SER A 172 -26.49 12.17 -12.39
C SER A 172 -26.21 11.53 -11.01
N PHE A 173 -25.43 12.18 -10.17
CA PHE A 173 -25.08 11.70 -8.84
C PHE A 173 -26.15 12.04 -7.75
N ALA A 174 -27.20 12.78 -8.11
CA ALA A 174 -28.30 13.12 -7.21
C ALA A 174 -29.26 11.93 -6.96
N CYS A 175 -29.10 10.83 -7.69
CA CYS A 175 -29.91 9.62 -7.55
C CYS A 175 -29.78 9.06 -6.11
N PRO A 176 -30.91 8.82 -5.40
CA PRO A 176 -30.89 8.31 -4.01
C PRO A 176 -30.10 7.00 -3.86
N GLN A 177 -30.17 6.10 -4.85
CA GLN A 177 -29.44 4.84 -4.87
C GLN A 177 -27.93 5.10 -4.94
N ALA A 178 -27.48 6.01 -5.83
CA ALA A 178 -26.09 6.38 -5.93
C ALA A 178 -25.52 6.92 -4.61
N ILE A 179 -26.32 7.77 -3.91
CA ILE A 179 -25.95 8.33 -2.60
C ILE A 179 -25.87 7.22 -1.52
N ALA A 180 -26.86 6.33 -1.47
CA ALA A 180 -26.91 5.25 -0.50
C ALA A 180 -25.74 4.25 -0.67
N ASP A 181 -25.41 3.94 -1.91
CA ASP A 181 -24.39 2.95 -2.26
C ASP A 181 -22.95 3.47 -2.12
N ARG A 182 -22.74 4.79 -1.92
CA ARG A 182 -21.43 5.35 -1.59
C ARG A 182 -20.74 4.68 -0.39
N ALA A 183 -21.54 4.26 0.60
CA ALA A 183 -21.03 3.61 1.81
C ALA A 183 -20.84 2.09 1.68
N ARG A 184 -21.51 1.46 0.71
CA ARG A 184 -21.65 -0.01 0.62
C ARG A 184 -20.77 -0.63 -0.46
N MET A 185 -20.49 0.13 -1.54
CA MET A 185 -19.74 -0.35 -2.68
C MET A 185 -18.27 0.06 -2.59
N SER A 186 -17.39 -0.74 -3.18
CA SER A 186 -16.03 -0.27 -3.48
C SER A 186 -16.08 0.90 -4.46
N ALA A 187 -15.09 1.79 -4.40
CA ALA A 187 -15.07 2.97 -5.24
C ALA A 187 -15.19 2.63 -6.74
N LYS A 188 -14.50 1.59 -7.20
CA LYS A 188 -14.55 1.15 -8.61
C LYS A 188 -15.92 0.61 -9.02
N GLN A 189 -16.56 -0.18 -8.17
CA GLN A 189 -17.92 -0.68 -8.45
C GLN A 189 -18.92 0.47 -8.53
N TRP A 190 -18.80 1.44 -7.61
CA TRP A 190 -19.67 2.61 -7.60
C TRP A 190 -19.50 3.45 -8.87
N TRP A 191 -18.25 3.75 -9.27
CA TRP A 191 -17.99 4.51 -10.50
C TRP A 191 -18.46 3.74 -11.75
N GLY A 192 -18.28 2.42 -11.79
CA GLY A 192 -18.76 1.59 -12.89
C GLY A 192 -20.28 1.59 -13.05
N LEU A 193 -21.03 1.72 -11.94
CA LEU A 193 -22.49 1.72 -11.97
C LEU A 193 -23.09 3.12 -12.17
N TYR A 194 -22.55 4.13 -11.49
CA TYR A 194 -23.16 5.48 -11.42
C TYR A 194 -22.39 6.55 -12.21
N GLY A 195 -21.22 6.23 -12.75
CA GLY A 195 -20.36 7.19 -13.45
C GLY A 195 -20.81 7.55 -14.88
N GLY A 196 -21.85 6.89 -15.42
CA GLY A 196 -22.25 7.08 -16.83
C GLY A 196 -22.67 8.49 -17.22
N GLY A 197 -23.17 9.30 -16.26
CA GLY A 197 -23.52 10.71 -16.49
C GLY A 197 -22.34 11.70 -16.43
N ALA A 198 -21.14 11.19 -16.09
CA ALA A 198 -19.89 11.97 -16.06
C ALA A 198 -18.77 11.13 -16.68
N PRO A 199 -18.83 10.85 -17.99
CA PRO A 199 -18.02 9.84 -18.64
C PRO A 199 -16.51 10.13 -18.57
N GLU A 200 -16.09 11.37 -18.70
CA GLU A 200 -14.69 11.77 -18.64
C GLU A 200 -14.12 11.53 -17.23
N LEU A 201 -14.87 11.96 -16.21
CA LEU A 201 -14.50 11.73 -14.82
C LEU A 201 -14.55 10.24 -14.45
N CYS A 202 -15.51 9.48 -14.97
CA CYS A 202 -15.60 8.04 -14.75
C CYS A 202 -14.36 7.31 -15.28
N ILE A 203 -13.93 7.62 -16.50
CA ILE A 203 -12.71 7.06 -17.11
C ILE A 203 -11.49 7.41 -16.26
N LEU A 204 -11.38 8.66 -15.81
CA LEU A 204 -10.31 9.13 -14.94
C LEU A 204 -10.32 8.37 -13.61
N ALA A 205 -11.49 8.29 -12.95
CA ALA A 205 -11.65 7.61 -11.67
C ALA A 205 -11.29 6.13 -11.77
N MET A 206 -11.75 5.42 -12.80
CA MET A 206 -11.41 4.02 -13.02
C MET A 206 -9.91 3.80 -13.22
N ARG A 207 -9.22 4.69 -13.92
CA ARG A 207 -7.76 4.62 -14.12
C ARG A 207 -7.00 4.91 -12.82
N VAL A 208 -7.35 5.98 -12.13
CA VAL A 208 -6.67 6.42 -10.90
C VAL A 208 -6.89 5.41 -9.79
N LEU A 209 -8.13 5.01 -9.52
CA LEU A 209 -8.48 4.08 -8.44
C LEU A 209 -8.05 2.62 -8.70
N SER A 210 -7.51 2.33 -9.87
CA SER A 210 -6.92 1.02 -10.20
C SER A 210 -5.41 0.96 -9.93
N GLN A 211 -4.79 2.03 -9.44
CA GLN A 211 -3.35 2.06 -9.18
C GLN A 211 -3.00 1.51 -7.80
N SER A 212 -1.83 0.90 -7.70
CA SER A 212 -1.16 0.61 -6.42
C SER A 212 -0.58 1.89 -5.82
N VAL A 213 -0.31 1.89 -4.52
CA VAL A 213 0.29 3.05 -3.82
C VAL A 213 1.78 3.21 -4.15
N ASN A 214 2.48 2.09 -4.33
CA ASN A 214 3.93 2.05 -4.52
C ASN A 214 4.36 1.06 -5.61
N SER A 215 5.67 0.93 -5.83
CA SER A 215 6.27 0.02 -6.81
C SER A 215 6.49 -1.41 -6.31
N THR A 216 6.08 -1.76 -5.09
CA THR A 216 6.37 -3.06 -4.49
C THR A 216 5.79 -4.23 -5.30
N CYS A 217 4.61 -4.03 -5.92
CA CYS A 217 4.04 -5.03 -6.84
C CYS A 217 4.97 -5.29 -8.03
N ALA A 218 5.60 -4.25 -8.59
CA ALA A 218 6.56 -4.38 -9.68
C ALA A 218 7.86 -5.04 -9.21
N GLU A 219 8.34 -4.71 -8.00
CA GLU A 219 9.53 -5.33 -7.40
C GLU A 219 9.33 -6.82 -7.15
N ARG A 220 8.16 -7.23 -6.67
CA ARG A 220 7.80 -8.64 -6.58
C ARG A 220 7.78 -9.35 -7.93
N CYS A 221 7.29 -8.68 -8.96
CA CYS A 221 7.33 -9.20 -10.32
C CYS A 221 8.78 -9.36 -10.83
N TRP A 222 9.66 -8.41 -10.51
CA TRP A 222 11.09 -8.53 -10.83
C TRP A 222 11.79 -9.67 -10.11
N SER A 223 11.43 -9.95 -8.85
CA SER A 223 11.95 -11.10 -8.11
C SER A 223 11.56 -12.42 -8.78
N ILE A 224 10.31 -12.54 -9.25
CA ILE A 224 9.85 -13.69 -10.02
C ILE A 224 10.59 -13.79 -11.35
N TYR A 225 10.78 -12.66 -12.05
CA TYR A 225 11.54 -12.63 -13.30
C TYR A 225 12.97 -13.12 -13.08
N SER A 226 13.66 -12.62 -12.07
CA SER A 226 15.04 -13.02 -11.74
C SER A 226 15.14 -14.52 -11.37
N TYR A 227 14.14 -15.05 -10.68
CA TYR A 227 14.06 -16.48 -10.36
C TYR A 227 13.88 -17.33 -11.62
N ILE A 228 12.98 -16.93 -12.53
CA ILE A 228 12.73 -17.67 -13.79
C ILE A 228 13.89 -17.51 -14.77
N HIS A 229 14.44 -16.29 -14.90
CA HIS A 229 15.56 -15.96 -15.79
C HIS A 229 16.90 -16.04 -15.04
N SER A 230 17.13 -17.14 -14.33
CA SER A 230 18.39 -17.34 -13.60
C SER A 230 19.51 -17.81 -14.51
N VAL A 231 20.77 -17.57 -14.09
CA VAL A 231 21.98 -18.00 -14.81
C VAL A 231 21.99 -19.52 -15.08
N LYS A 232 21.38 -20.32 -14.20
CA LYS A 232 21.21 -21.75 -14.38
C LYS A 232 20.30 -22.14 -15.57
N ARG A 233 19.51 -21.19 -16.10
CA ARG A 233 18.56 -21.36 -17.20
C ARG A 233 18.93 -20.52 -18.43
N ASN A 234 20.21 -20.38 -18.74
CA ASN A 234 20.78 -19.52 -19.78
C ASN A 234 20.17 -19.64 -21.20
N LYS A 235 19.43 -20.72 -21.49
CA LYS A 235 18.81 -20.96 -22.80
C LYS A 235 17.40 -20.41 -22.93
N LEU A 236 16.89 -19.70 -21.89
CA LEU A 236 15.55 -19.14 -21.91
C LEU A 236 15.61 -17.75 -22.54
N GLY A 237 15.02 -17.60 -23.74
CA GLY A 237 14.87 -16.28 -24.38
C GLY A 237 13.96 -15.35 -23.58
N SER A 238 14.15 -14.03 -23.69
CA SER A 238 13.42 -12.99 -22.95
C SER A 238 11.90 -13.10 -23.10
N ASP A 239 11.40 -13.36 -24.32
CA ASP A 239 9.96 -13.48 -24.60
C ASP A 239 9.32 -14.69 -23.90
N ARG A 240 10.08 -15.80 -23.78
CA ARG A 240 9.61 -16.98 -23.06
C ARG A 240 9.64 -16.75 -21.56
N ALA A 241 10.67 -16.05 -21.05
CA ALA A 241 10.76 -15.66 -19.65
C ALA A 241 9.59 -14.75 -19.27
N GLU A 242 9.26 -13.75 -20.09
CA GLU A 242 8.13 -12.85 -19.87
C GLU A 242 6.80 -13.60 -19.78
N LYS A 243 6.55 -14.53 -20.70
CA LYS A 243 5.33 -15.37 -20.68
C LYS A 243 5.25 -16.23 -19.42
N LEU A 244 6.37 -16.82 -18.99
CA LEU A 244 6.41 -17.63 -17.78
C LEU A 244 6.19 -16.78 -16.52
N VAL A 245 6.78 -15.57 -16.43
CA VAL A 245 6.52 -14.61 -15.35
C VAL A 245 5.04 -14.24 -15.31
N TYR A 246 4.45 -13.96 -16.48
CA TYR A 246 3.02 -13.63 -16.57
C TYR A 246 2.15 -14.77 -16.03
N VAL A 247 2.38 -15.99 -16.49
CA VAL A 247 1.62 -17.17 -16.02
C VAL A 247 1.80 -17.37 -14.51
N HIS A 248 3.04 -17.38 -14.04
CA HIS A 248 3.34 -17.60 -12.62
C HIS A 248 2.68 -16.53 -11.72
N TYR A 249 2.80 -15.25 -12.08
CA TYR A 249 2.21 -14.15 -11.32
C TYR A 249 0.68 -14.24 -11.27
N ASN A 250 0.05 -14.49 -12.41
CA ASN A 250 -1.42 -14.60 -12.48
C ASN A 250 -1.95 -15.85 -11.78
N GLN A 251 -1.27 -16.98 -11.87
CA GLN A 251 -1.61 -18.19 -11.10
C GLN A 251 -1.60 -17.92 -9.60
N ARG A 252 -0.60 -17.19 -9.12
CA ARG A 252 -0.51 -16.79 -7.70
C ARG A 252 -1.67 -15.86 -7.30
N LEU A 253 -2.02 -14.88 -8.14
CA LEU A 253 -3.17 -14.01 -7.88
C LEU A 253 -4.50 -14.79 -7.85
N LEU A 254 -4.68 -15.75 -8.75
CA LEU A 254 -5.88 -16.61 -8.77
C LEU A 254 -5.93 -17.55 -7.56
N ALA A 255 -4.79 -18.08 -7.12
CA ALA A 255 -4.71 -18.89 -5.91
C ALA A 255 -5.17 -18.13 -4.67
N ARG A 256 -4.88 -16.84 -4.57
CA ARG A 256 -5.32 -15.95 -3.47
C ARG A 256 -6.84 -15.76 -3.37
N GLN A 257 -7.57 -16.05 -4.45
CA GLN A 257 -9.05 -15.96 -4.45
C GLN A 257 -9.73 -17.21 -3.89
N ARG A 258 -8.97 -18.26 -3.58
CA ARG A 258 -9.51 -19.49 -2.99
C ARG A 258 -9.77 -19.29 -1.52
N ALA A 259 -10.89 -19.81 -1.02
CA ALA A 259 -11.28 -19.70 0.37
C ALA A 259 -10.29 -20.36 1.36
N ASP A 260 -9.53 -21.36 0.89
CA ASP A 260 -8.52 -22.09 1.68
C ASP A 260 -7.15 -21.39 1.71
N TYR A 261 -6.96 -20.36 0.87
CA TYR A 261 -5.68 -19.65 0.78
C TYR A 261 -5.28 -19.00 2.11
N GLU A 262 -6.21 -18.35 2.79
CA GLU A 262 -5.97 -17.68 4.07
C GLU A 262 -5.61 -18.69 5.18
N ILE A 263 -6.15 -19.91 5.11
CA ILE A 263 -5.88 -20.98 6.07
C ILE A 263 -4.50 -21.61 5.85
N GLN A 264 -4.11 -21.81 4.58
CA GLN A 264 -2.83 -22.45 4.23
C GLN A 264 -1.65 -21.47 4.27
N TYR A 265 -1.90 -20.24 3.88
CA TYR A 265 -0.90 -19.19 3.79
C TYR A 265 -1.36 -18.00 4.63
N ARG A 266 -1.22 -18.06 5.95
CA ARG A 266 -1.40 -16.89 6.85
C ARG A 266 -0.41 -15.79 6.47
N ASN A 267 -0.63 -15.18 5.33
CA ASN A 267 0.27 -14.25 4.71
C ASN A 267 -0.05 -12.83 5.14
N TRP A 268 0.99 -12.03 5.22
CA TRP A 268 0.96 -10.59 5.36
C TRP A 268 0.16 -9.85 4.27
N ASP A 269 -0.37 -10.60 3.28
CA ASP A 269 -1.31 -10.15 2.25
C ASP A 269 -2.77 -10.06 2.74
N VAL A 270 -3.09 -10.52 3.94
CA VAL A 270 -4.44 -10.49 4.52
C VAL A 270 -4.81 -9.06 4.88
N ASN A 271 -6.08 -8.72 4.71
CA ASN A 271 -6.64 -7.38 4.83
C ASN A 271 -6.28 -6.72 6.18
N PRO A 272 -5.52 -5.61 6.21
CA PRO A 272 -5.08 -5.01 7.46
C PRO A 272 -6.23 -4.41 8.30
N GLU A 273 -7.44 -4.25 7.72
CA GLU A 273 -8.62 -3.74 8.43
C GLU A 273 -9.32 -4.82 9.28
N GLU A 274 -9.12 -6.11 8.95
CA GLU A 274 -9.79 -7.24 9.62
C GLU A 274 -8.91 -7.91 10.68
N ASN A 275 -7.61 -7.67 10.67
CA ASN A 275 -6.69 -8.32 11.58
C ASN A 275 -6.52 -7.54 12.88
N ASN A 276 -7.02 -8.11 13.98
CA ASN A 276 -6.59 -7.77 15.32
C ASN A 276 -5.07 -7.97 15.43
N ILE A 277 -4.41 -7.07 16.14
CA ILE A 277 -2.95 -7.01 16.21
C ILE A 277 -2.34 -8.22 16.91
N GLU A 278 -3.10 -8.91 17.77
CA GLU A 278 -2.69 -10.16 18.38
C GLU A 278 -2.45 -11.27 17.32
N GLU A 279 -3.29 -11.34 16.28
CA GLU A 279 -3.06 -12.22 15.13
C GLU A 279 -1.80 -11.87 14.33
N SER A 280 -1.39 -10.59 14.28
CA SER A 280 -0.19 -10.17 13.56
C SER A 280 1.11 -10.63 14.25
N ILE A 281 1.13 -10.77 15.58
CA ILE A 281 2.26 -11.30 16.34
C ILE A 281 2.37 -12.81 16.11
N GLU A 282 1.25 -13.54 16.14
CA GLU A 282 1.22 -14.99 15.81
C GLU A 282 1.70 -15.28 14.38
N ILE A 283 1.41 -14.38 13.42
CA ILE A 283 1.89 -14.47 12.04
C ILE A 283 3.41 -14.30 11.95
N ILE A 284 3.99 -13.39 12.72
CA ILE A 284 5.46 -13.21 12.78
C ILE A 284 6.13 -14.45 13.36
N GLU A 285 5.60 -14.97 14.45
CA GLU A 285 6.12 -16.18 15.09
C GLU A 285 5.94 -17.45 14.23
N ALA A 286 4.85 -17.56 13.45
CA ALA A 286 4.65 -18.64 12.51
C ALA A 286 5.60 -18.55 11.31
N ARG A 287 6.01 -17.35 10.90
CA ARG A 287 6.96 -17.11 9.81
C ARG A 287 8.39 -17.47 10.19
N GLU A 288 8.79 -17.25 11.43
CA GLU A 288 10.09 -17.68 11.95
C GLU A 288 10.20 -19.23 12.05
N ARG A 289 9.05 -19.91 12.18
CA ARG A 289 8.97 -21.39 12.23
C ARG A 289 8.92 -22.06 10.85
N HIS A 290 8.54 -21.32 9.79
CA HIS A 290 8.51 -21.82 8.41
C HIS A 290 9.60 -21.13 7.58
N THR A 291 10.81 -21.66 7.63
CA THR A 291 11.74 -21.56 6.49
C THR A 291 11.00 -22.05 5.25
N ILE A 292 11.00 -21.24 4.21
CA ILE A 292 10.44 -21.58 2.89
C ILE A 292 11.01 -22.95 2.50
N SER A 293 10.18 -23.98 2.59
CA SER A 293 10.55 -25.31 2.14
C SER A 293 10.51 -25.29 0.61
N ASP A 294 11.50 -25.94 -0.02
CA ASP A 294 11.58 -26.11 -1.48
C ASP A 294 10.33 -26.78 -2.10
N ASN A 295 9.39 -27.25 -1.29
CA ASN A 295 8.13 -27.86 -1.68
C ASN A 295 7.13 -26.90 -2.37
N GLU A 296 7.27 -25.57 -2.24
CA GLU A 296 6.44 -24.61 -3.00
C GLU A 296 6.67 -24.71 -4.51
N VAL A 297 7.84 -25.17 -4.94
CA VAL A 297 8.20 -25.29 -6.36
C VAL A 297 7.53 -26.51 -7.00
N ASP A 298 7.38 -27.60 -6.26
CA ASP A 298 6.79 -28.85 -6.78
C ASP A 298 5.27 -28.79 -6.92
N TYR A 299 4.58 -27.98 -6.12
CA TYR A 299 3.12 -27.84 -6.19
C TYR A 299 2.65 -27.22 -7.50
N PHE A 300 3.43 -26.30 -8.10
CA PHE A 300 3.09 -25.61 -9.36
C PHE A 300 3.47 -26.42 -10.61
N THR A 301 4.32 -27.45 -10.49
CA THR A 301 4.74 -28.28 -11.64
C THR A 301 3.84 -29.48 -11.90
N THR A 302 3.02 -29.90 -10.94
CA THR A 302 2.24 -31.15 -11.01
C THR A 302 0.76 -31.00 -11.36
N GLN A 303 0.19 -29.78 -11.39
CA GLN A 303 -1.19 -29.57 -11.78
C GLN A 303 -1.29 -28.63 -12.99
N THR A 304 -1.50 -29.21 -14.16
CA THR A 304 -1.93 -28.51 -15.38
C THR A 304 -3.47 -28.43 -15.41
N PRO A 305 -4.10 -27.31 -15.10
CA PRO A 305 -5.52 -27.15 -15.36
C PRO A 305 -5.76 -26.75 -16.81
N ALA A 306 -6.91 -27.16 -17.35
CA ALA A 306 -7.38 -26.83 -18.69
C ALA A 306 -7.30 -25.31 -18.95
N VAL A 307 -6.89 -24.96 -20.16
CA VAL A 307 -6.73 -23.60 -20.66
C VAL A 307 -8.05 -22.84 -20.55
N LEU A 308 -8.17 -21.99 -19.54
CA LEU A 308 -9.18 -20.95 -19.46
C LEU A 308 -8.59 -19.68 -20.06
N HIS A 309 -9.19 -19.14 -21.10
CA HIS A 309 -8.83 -17.84 -21.67
C HIS A 309 -8.94 -16.77 -20.58
N PRO A 310 -7.88 -15.99 -20.31
CA PRO A 310 -7.93 -14.95 -19.28
C PRO A 310 -8.87 -13.83 -19.71
N PRO A 311 -9.62 -13.21 -18.78
CA PRO A 311 -10.40 -12.02 -19.09
C PRO A 311 -9.49 -10.89 -19.55
N LEU A 312 -9.86 -10.21 -20.63
CA LEU A 312 -9.15 -9.09 -21.27
C LEU A 312 -8.63 -7.99 -20.32
N HIS A 313 -9.16 -7.90 -19.12
CA HIS A 313 -8.81 -6.89 -18.13
C HIS A 313 -7.41 -7.05 -17.53
N LEU A 314 -6.86 -8.27 -17.46
CA LEU A 314 -5.53 -8.52 -16.88
C LEU A 314 -4.39 -8.20 -17.86
N HIS A 315 -4.66 -8.28 -19.16
CA HIS A 315 -3.66 -7.95 -20.20
C HIS A 315 -3.28 -6.47 -20.17
N LEU A 316 -4.23 -5.59 -19.84
CA LEU A 316 -4.01 -4.15 -19.71
C LEU A 316 -3.13 -3.78 -18.50
N HIS A 317 -3.23 -4.51 -17.38
CA HIS A 317 -2.47 -4.18 -16.17
C HIS A 317 -0.95 -4.43 -16.31
N LEU A 318 -0.55 -5.57 -16.88
CA LEU A 318 0.88 -5.88 -17.04
C LEU A 318 1.52 -5.01 -18.14
N HIS A 319 0.82 -4.81 -19.24
CA HIS A 319 1.34 -3.96 -20.33
C HIS A 319 1.46 -2.50 -19.90
N HIS A 320 0.53 -2.00 -19.08
CA HIS A 320 0.56 -0.64 -18.55
C HIS A 320 1.70 -0.45 -17.52
N HIS A 321 1.93 -1.43 -16.64
CA HIS A 321 3.05 -1.37 -15.68
C HIS A 321 4.41 -1.43 -16.37
N LEU A 322 4.57 -2.24 -17.40
CA LEU A 322 5.80 -2.31 -18.19
C LEU A 322 6.03 -0.99 -18.98
N GLN A 323 4.97 -0.38 -19.48
CA GLN A 323 5.02 0.90 -20.20
C GLN A 323 5.35 2.07 -19.25
N VAL A 324 4.75 2.09 -18.06
CA VAL A 324 5.02 3.09 -17.01
C VAL A 324 6.47 2.97 -16.54
N HIS A 325 7.02 1.76 -16.41
CA HIS A 325 8.41 1.57 -16.00
C HIS A 325 9.41 1.97 -17.10
N LYS A 326 9.08 1.77 -18.38
CA LYS A 326 9.87 2.31 -19.51
C LYS A 326 9.86 3.84 -19.49
N ASN A 327 8.71 4.44 -19.23
CA ASN A 327 8.57 5.89 -19.11
C ASN A 327 9.24 6.46 -17.85
N MET A 328 9.22 5.76 -16.71
CA MET A 328 9.96 6.16 -15.51
C MET A 328 11.49 6.08 -15.70
N LYS A 329 12.01 5.07 -16.40
CA LYS A 329 13.44 5.03 -16.74
C LYS A 329 13.84 6.18 -17.67
N HIS A 330 12.94 6.64 -18.53
CA HIS A 330 13.16 7.82 -19.36
C HIS A 330 13.12 9.12 -18.54
N LEU A 331 12.21 9.23 -17.58
CA LEU A 331 12.09 10.36 -16.65
C LEU A 331 13.31 10.44 -15.72
N HIS A 332 13.76 9.34 -15.13
CA HIS A 332 15.01 9.31 -14.33
C HIS A 332 16.25 9.65 -15.14
N LYS A 333 16.33 9.23 -16.41
CA LYS A 333 17.41 9.67 -17.30
C LYS A 333 17.36 11.16 -17.64
N CYS A 334 16.16 11.74 -17.75
CA CYS A 334 15.98 13.17 -17.98
C CYS A 334 16.30 13.99 -16.73
N GLU A 335 15.88 13.56 -15.54
CA GLU A 335 16.21 14.23 -14.27
C GLU A 335 17.72 14.15 -13.96
N PHE A 336 18.36 13.02 -14.23
CA PHE A 336 19.82 12.87 -14.07
C PHE A 336 20.60 13.76 -15.05
N ARG A 337 20.11 13.95 -16.27
CA ARG A 337 20.75 14.88 -17.23
C ARG A 337 20.58 16.35 -16.84
N VAL A 338 19.46 16.72 -16.23
CA VAL A 338 19.21 18.09 -15.72
C VAL A 338 20.09 18.37 -14.49
N LEU A 339 20.22 17.39 -13.57
CA LEU A 339 21.10 17.51 -12.40
C LEU A 339 22.58 17.62 -12.78
N VAL A 340 23.05 16.84 -13.76
CA VAL A 340 24.44 16.88 -14.22
C VAL A 340 24.75 18.18 -15.00
N ARG A 341 23.79 18.77 -15.70
CA ARG A 341 23.98 20.09 -16.34
C ARG A 341 24.04 21.23 -15.33
N ASN A 342 23.22 21.19 -14.28
CA ASN A 342 23.22 22.24 -13.24
C ASN A 342 24.46 22.20 -12.33
N THR A 343 25.10 21.03 -12.17
CA THR A 343 26.36 20.92 -11.40
C THR A 343 27.58 21.34 -12.20
N ARG A 344 27.56 21.30 -13.55
CA ARG A 344 28.63 21.83 -14.40
C ARG A 344 28.58 23.35 -14.58
N SER A 345 27.39 23.97 -14.48
CA SER A 345 27.28 25.44 -14.60
C SER A 345 27.74 26.20 -13.33
N LYS A 346 27.89 25.54 -12.19
CA LYS A 346 28.36 26.16 -10.93
C LYS A 346 29.84 25.97 -10.64
N ARG A 347 30.61 25.37 -11.57
CA ARG A 347 32.08 25.25 -11.45
C ARG A 347 32.87 26.09 -12.47
N GLY A 348 32.23 27.07 -13.09
CA GLY A 348 32.84 27.97 -14.08
C GLY A 348 32.51 29.44 -13.82
N GLN A 349 32.53 29.86 -12.54
CA GLN A 349 32.67 31.26 -12.14
C GLN A 349 33.56 31.33 -10.91
#